data_fbadd507304f4e23ea0e0b7ddc4a5b46
#
_entry.id   fbadd507304f4e23ea0e0b7ddc4a5b46
#
_cell.length_a   1.000
_cell.length_b   1.000
_cell.length_c   1.000
_cell.angle_alpha   90.00
_cell.angle_beta   90.00
_cell.angle_gamma   90.00
#
_symmetry.space_group_name_H-M   'P 1'
#
loop_
_entity.id
_entity.type
_entity.pdbx_description
1 polymer ?
#
loop_
_entity_poly.entity_id
_entity_poly.type
_entity_poly.pdbx_seq_one_letter_code
_entity_poly.pdbx_strand_id
1 'polypeptide(L)'
;VIDIMGNESASIANAMEDFFNAAEQLSTDPRSNALRGDFLNSGELIAARFNDLSLQVDKIAEEAQISFRQSVDDLNALSVQLLRVNSQLNRSTDIDKQPPTLLDQRDVILRDMSQLAKLGVTELPNGQVIVNFGGSGRGFEIVTTTEAKAIGVFAASESAGSDLRLILDPYGAKRPMPSSPSGAIGGAVALNTEILRPIRSGLDHLARTFAAGANDIHRRGLDAR
;
A
#
# COMPACT_ATOMS: atom_id res chain seq x y z
N VAL A 1 -5.39 -8.80 -7.04
CA VAL A 1 -4.00 -9.10 -7.50
C VAL A 1 -3.98 -10.39 -8.31
N ILE A 2 -4.64 -11.45 -7.87
CA ILE A 2 -4.72 -12.75 -8.59
C ILE A 2 -5.43 -12.56 -9.94
N ASP A 3 -6.43 -11.71 -10.01
CA ASP A 3 -7.22 -11.44 -11.24
C ASP A 3 -6.42 -10.67 -12.31
N ILE A 4 -5.44 -9.88 -11.90
CA ILE A 4 -4.55 -9.13 -12.81
C ILE A 4 -3.57 -10.06 -13.55
N MET A 5 -3.20 -11.18 -12.91
CA MET A 5 -2.29 -12.18 -13.49
C MET A 5 -3.03 -13.33 -14.21
N GLY A 6 -4.36 -13.44 -14.03
CA GLY A 6 -5.15 -14.61 -14.41
C GLY A 6 -5.86 -14.55 -15.75
N ASN A 7 -5.76 -13.46 -16.49
CA ASN A 7 -6.33 -13.40 -17.85
C ASN A 7 -5.30 -13.93 -18.86
N GLU A 8 -5.40 -15.22 -19.23
CA GLU A 8 -4.44 -15.91 -20.10
C GLU A 8 -4.10 -15.11 -21.37
N SER A 9 -5.07 -14.47 -22.00
CA SER A 9 -4.86 -13.66 -23.21
C SER A 9 -4.11 -12.34 -22.99
N ALA A 10 -3.96 -11.88 -21.72
CA ALA A 10 -3.27 -10.64 -21.36
C ALA A 10 -1.91 -10.91 -20.66
N SER A 11 -1.50 -12.15 -20.56
CA SER A 11 -0.27 -12.56 -19.87
C SER A 11 0.98 -12.10 -20.59
N ILE A 12 2.00 -11.61 -19.87
CA ILE A 12 3.35 -11.36 -20.41
C ILE A 12 3.93 -12.64 -21.01
N ALA A 13 3.66 -13.80 -20.40
CA ALA A 13 4.16 -15.08 -20.88
C ALA A 13 3.71 -15.37 -22.31
N ASN A 14 2.43 -15.15 -22.61
CA ASN A 14 1.90 -15.35 -23.97
C ASN A 14 2.50 -14.35 -24.96
N ALA A 15 2.65 -13.08 -24.58
CA ALA A 15 3.29 -12.09 -25.43
C ALA A 15 4.77 -12.43 -25.72
N MET A 16 5.48 -13.00 -24.73
CA MET A 16 6.85 -13.51 -24.94
C MET A 16 6.87 -14.74 -25.84
N GLU A 17 5.93 -15.66 -25.69
CA GLU A 17 5.79 -16.83 -26.56
C GLU A 17 5.51 -16.40 -28.01
N ASP A 18 4.59 -15.48 -28.24
CA ASP A 18 4.29 -14.91 -29.54
C ASP A 18 5.52 -14.26 -30.19
N PHE A 19 6.32 -13.54 -29.39
CA PHE A 19 7.57 -12.95 -29.86
C PHE A 19 8.59 -14.01 -30.31
N PHE A 20 8.79 -15.06 -29.53
CA PHE A 20 9.72 -16.13 -29.90
C PHE A 20 9.21 -16.93 -31.11
N ASN A 21 7.91 -17.16 -31.22
CA ASN A 21 7.29 -17.80 -32.38
C ASN A 21 7.47 -16.93 -33.62
N ALA A 22 7.28 -15.63 -33.56
CA ALA A 22 7.51 -14.70 -34.65
C ALA A 22 9.00 -14.66 -35.06
N ALA A 23 9.93 -14.72 -34.09
CA ALA A 23 11.36 -14.82 -34.36
C ALA A 23 11.72 -16.13 -35.08
N GLU A 24 11.14 -17.26 -34.66
CA GLU A 24 11.33 -18.55 -35.32
C GLU A 24 10.82 -18.52 -36.76
N GLN A 25 9.61 -18.00 -36.99
CA GLN A 25 9.06 -17.85 -38.34
C GLN A 25 9.94 -16.95 -39.23
N LEU A 26 10.42 -15.82 -38.70
CA LEU A 26 11.33 -14.94 -39.43
C LEU A 26 12.64 -15.64 -39.79
N SER A 27 13.14 -16.57 -38.96
CA SER A 27 14.35 -17.33 -39.24
C SER A 27 14.21 -18.24 -40.48
N THR A 28 12.99 -18.66 -40.83
CA THR A 28 12.71 -19.50 -42.00
C THR A 28 12.78 -18.73 -43.31
N ASP A 29 12.39 -17.45 -43.33
CA ASP A 29 12.52 -16.54 -44.46
C ASP A 29 12.90 -15.12 -44.01
N PRO A 30 14.19 -14.85 -43.78
CA PRO A 30 14.66 -13.56 -43.27
C PRO A 30 14.45 -12.36 -44.21
N ARG A 31 14.10 -12.62 -45.49
CA ARG A 31 13.86 -11.56 -46.48
C ARG A 31 12.38 -11.16 -46.59
N SER A 32 11.48 -11.91 -45.97
CA SER A 32 10.06 -11.61 -45.99
C SER A 32 9.75 -10.33 -45.17
N ASN A 33 9.23 -9.31 -45.86
CA ASN A 33 8.80 -8.07 -45.21
C ASN A 33 7.61 -8.30 -44.27
N ALA A 34 6.74 -9.28 -44.57
CA ALA A 34 5.62 -9.63 -43.74
C ALA A 34 6.10 -10.19 -42.39
N LEU A 35 6.98 -11.20 -42.39
CA LEU A 35 7.51 -11.82 -41.15
C LEU A 35 8.34 -10.84 -40.32
N ARG A 36 9.06 -9.90 -40.99
CA ARG A 36 9.73 -8.80 -40.25
C ARG A 36 8.72 -7.88 -39.56
N GLY A 37 7.62 -7.56 -40.24
CA GLY A 37 6.52 -6.78 -39.66
C GLY A 37 5.92 -7.48 -38.44
N ASP A 38 5.61 -8.77 -38.55
CA ASP A 38 5.04 -9.57 -37.46
C ASP A 38 5.98 -9.65 -36.27
N PHE A 39 7.29 -9.82 -36.47
CA PHE A 39 8.29 -9.83 -35.44
C PHE A 39 8.39 -8.47 -34.73
N LEU A 40 8.39 -7.36 -35.46
CA LEU A 40 8.40 -6.02 -34.86
C LEU A 40 7.13 -5.75 -34.06
N ASN A 41 5.97 -6.10 -34.61
CA ASN A 41 4.68 -5.96 -33.91
C ASN A 41 4.62 -6.78 -32.63
N SER A 42 5.17 -7.99 -32.60
CA SER A 42 5.24 -8.80 -31.38
C SER A 42 6.13 -8.17 -30.31
N GLY A 43 7.24 -7.54 -30.70
CA GLY A 43 8.09 -6.76 -29.79
C GLY A 43 7.38 -5.53 -29.20
N GLU A 44 6.64 -4.80 -30.02
CA GLU A 44 5.81 -3.68 -29.56
C GLU A 44 4.72 -4.14 -28.58
N LEU A 45 4.10 -5.30 -28.86
CA LEU A 45 3.08 -5.88 -27.99
C LEU A 45 3.65 -6.23 -26.60
N ILE A 46 4.84 -6.80 -26.51
CA ILE A 46 5.51 -7.07 -25.23
C ILE A 46 5.73 -5.76 -24.46
N ALA A 47 6.27 -4.73 -25.13
CA ALA A 47 6.51 -3.44 -24.50
C ALA A 47 5.22 -2.81 -23.98
N ALA A 48 4.13 -2.89 -24.75
CA ALA A 48 2.81 -2.44 -24.33
C ALA A 48 2.32 -3.22 -23.09
N ARG A 49 2.50 -4.54 -23.04
CA ARG A 49 2.09 -5.36 -21.89
C ARG A 49 2.84 -5.03 -20.61
N PHE A 50 4.16 -4.79 -20.70
CA PHE A 50 4.93 -4.34 -19.53
C PHE A 50 4.44 -2.98 -19.02
N ASN A 51 4.17 -2.05 -19.94
CA ASN A 51 3.65 -0.73 -19.58
C ASN A 51 2.27 -0.83 -18.93
N ASP A 52 1.35 -1.60 -19.50
CA ASP A 52 -0.01 -1.79 -18.97
C ASP A 52 0.01 -2.35 -17.55
N LEU A 53 0.84 -3.39 -17.32
CA LEU A 53 0.97 -3.98 -15.99
C LEU A 53 1.63 -3.02 -14.99
N SER A 54 2.64 -2.26 -15.40
CA SER A 54 3.26 -1.24 -14.56
C SER A 54 2.24 -0.19 -14.13
N LEU A 55 1.43 0.32 -15.07
CA LEU A 55 0.36 1.28 -14.80
C LEU A 55 -0.71 0.72 -13.85
N GLN A 56 -1.08 -0.55 -14.00
CA GLN A 56 -2.04 -1.20 -13.09
C GLN A 56 -1.47 -1.32 -11.67
N VAL A 57 -0.20 -1.71 -11.51
CA VAL A 57 0.47 -1.78 -10.21
C VAL A 57 0.57 -0.39 -9.57
N ASP A 58 0.89 0.64 -10.36
CA ASP A 58 0.96 2.03 -9.90
C ASP A 58 -0.40 2.53 -9.42
N LYS A 59 -1.48 2.22 -10.15
CA LYS A 59 -2.85 2.57 -9.76
C LYS A 59 -3.26 1.93 -8.44
N ILE A 60 -2.98 0.64 -8.25
CA ILE A 60 -3.27 -0.05 -6.98
C ILE A 60 -2.45 0.58 -5.83
N ALA A 61 -1.19 0.94 -6.08
CA ALA A 61 -0.37 1.60 -5.09
C ALA A 61 -0.91 2.99 -4.70
N GLU A 62 -1.43 3.75 -5.66
CA GLU A 62 -2.07 5.04 -5.41
C GLU A 62 -3.36 4.87 -4.59
N GLU A 63 -4.23 3.94 -4.96
CA GLU A 63 -5.45 3.62 -4.20
C GLU A 63 -5.12 3.19 -2.77
N ALA A 64 -4.09 2.37 -2.58
CA ALA A 64 -3.62 1.98 -1.25
C ALA A 64 -3.10 3.17 -0.42
N GLN A 65 -2.41 4.13 -1.04
CA GLN A 65 -1.96 5.35 -0.38
C GLN A 65 -3.13 6.25 0.03
N ILE A 66 -4.15 6.38 -0.82
CA ILE A 66 -5.37 7.15 -0.51
C ILE A 66 -6.08 6.51 0.68
N SER A 67 -6.30 5.19 0.64
CA SER A 67 -6.94 4.43 1.73
C SER A 67 -6.16 4.53 3.04
N PHE A 68 -4.82 4.50 2.98
CA PHE A 68 -3.96 4.70 4.15
C PHE A 68 -4.17 6.07 4.78
N ARG A 69 -4.15 7.15 3.97
CA ARG A 69 -4.34 8.53 4.48
C ARG A 69 -5.72 8.69 5.09
N GLN A 70 -6.75 8.18 4.42
CA GLN A 70 -8.12 8.22 4.95
C GLN A 70 -8.25 7.47 6.27
N SER A 71 -7.64 6.29 6.40
CA SER A 71 -7.63 5.54 7.66
C SER A 71 -6.93 6.28 8.80
N VAL A 72 -5.88 7.06 8.50
CA VAL A 72 -5.21 7.92 9.49
C VAL A 72 -6.11 9.10 9.89
N ASP A 73 -6.79 9.73 8.93
CA ASP A 73 -7.71 10.83 9.20
C ASP A 73 -8.91 10.36 10.04
N ASP A 74 -9.46 9.18 9.75
CA ASP A 74 -10.54 8.56 10.52
C ASP A 74 -10.06 8.24 11.95
N LEU A 75 -8.85 7.71 12.10
CA LEU A 75 -8.25 7.46 13.43
C LEU A 75 -8.09 8.76 14.24
N ASN A 76 -7.65 9.84 13.60
CA ASN A 76 -7.56 11.15 14.22
C ASN A 76 -8.93 11.68 14.65
N ALA A 77 -9.95 11.55 13.81
CA ALA A 77 -11.32 11.97 14.13
C ALA A 77 -11.89 11.19 15.32
N LEU A 78 -11.71 9.86 15.35
CA LEU A 78 -12.12 9.02 16.46
C LEU A 78 -11.35 9.34 17.74
N SER A 79 -10.06 9.67 17.65
CA SER A 79 -9.24 10.11 18.79
C SER A 79 -9.79 11.38 19.44
N VAL A 80 -10.23 12.35 18.62
CA VAL A 80 -10.87 13.58 19.14
C VAL A 80 -12.23 13.28 19.75
N GLN A 81 -13.02 12.35 19.17
CA GLN A 81 -14.30 11.94 19.75
C GLN A 81 -14.10 11.24 21.10
N LEU A 82 -13.11 10.34 21.19
CA LEU A 82 -12.78 9.66 22.43
C LEU A 82 -12.31 10.62 23.53
N LEU A 83 -11.54 11.64 23.19
CA LEU A 83 -11.15 12.70 24.13
C LEU A 83 -12.38 13.43 24.70
N ARG A 84 -13.40 13.70 23.87
CA ARG A 84 -14.65 14.33 24.35
C ARG A 84 -15.38 13.43 25.35
N VAL A 85 -15.46 12.12 25.06
CA VAL A 85 -16.04 11.14 26.00
C VAL A 85 -15.22 11.08 27.28
N ASN A 86 -13.90 10.99 27.20
CA ASN A 86 -13.01 11.05 28.36
C ASN A 86 -13.25 12.31 29.22
N SER A 87 -13.43 13.48 28.58
CA SER A 87 -13.71 14.74 29.28
C SER A 87 -15.06 14.72 30.00
N GLN A 88 -16.04 13.99 29.48
CA GLN A 88 -17.34 13.82 30.16
C GLN A 88 -17.23 12.83 31.31
N LEU A 89 -16.49 11.73 31.15
CA LEU A 89 -16.22 10.74 32.19
C LEU A 89 -15.40 11.32 33.36
N ASN A 90 -14.63 12.38 33.15
CA ASN A 90 -13.87 13.06 34.19
C ASN A 90 -14.75 13.73 35.31
N ARG A 91 -16.06 13.81 35.11
CA ARG A 91 -16.99 14.41 36.06
C ARG A 91 -17.26 13.54 37.30
N SER A 92 -16.97 12.23 37.20
CA SER A 92 -17.05 11.29 38.32
C SER A 92 -15.71 10.58 38.49
N THR A 93 -15.36 10.25 39.72
CA THR A 93 -14.15 9.49 40.08
C THR A 93 -14.37 7.97 40.08
N ASP A 94 -15.62 7.54 39.93
CA ASP A 94 -16.05 6.16 40.08
C ASP A 94 -16.83 5.71 38.83
N ILE A 95 -16.42 4.60 38.22
CA ILE A 95 -17.02 4.06 37.01
C ILE A 95 -18.48 3.64 37.23
N ASP A 96 -18.83 3.13 38.43
CA ASP A 96 -20.18 2.70 38.73
C ASP A 96 -21.19 3.86 38.78
N LYS A 97 -20.68 5.09 38.86
CA LYS A 97 -21.49 6.33 38.82
C LYS A 97 -21.53 7.00 37.48
N GLN A 98 -20.89 6.44 36.49
CA GLN A 98 -20.90 6.97 35.12
C GLN A 98 -22.20 6.62 34.39
N PRO A 99 -22.70 7.50 33.53
CA PRO A 99 -23.80 7.17 32.64
C PRO A 99 -23.41 5.98 31.71
N PRO A 100 -24.20 4.88 31.70
CA PRO A 100 -23.90 3.72 30.85
C PRO A 100 -23.74 4.10 29.37
N THR A 101 -24.51 5.08 28.90
CA THR A 101 -24.43 5.58 27.52
C THR A 101 -23.08 6.17 27.14
N LEU A 102 -22.36 6.77 28.07
CA LEU A 102 -20.99 7.28 27.86
C LEU A 102 -19.98 6.14 27.75
N LEU A 103 -20.13 5.09 28.56
CA LEU A 103 -19.31 3.90 28.50
C LEU A 103 -19.53 3.15 27.19
N ASP A 104 -20.79 3.01 26.76
CA ASP A 104 -21.15 2.41 25.49
C ASP A 104 -20.56 3.20 24.30
N GLN A 105 -20.64 4.53 24.32
CA GLN A 105 -20.04 5.38 23.30
C GLN A 105 -18.52 5.21 23.25
N ARG A 106 -17.86 5.17 24.40
CA ARG A 106 -16.42 4.91 24.51
C ARG A 106 -16.07 3.60 23.83
N ASP A 107 -16.81 2.54 24.13
CA ASP A 107 -16.51 1.19 23.66
C ASP A 107 -16.76 1.06 22.14
N VAL A 108 -17.77 1.73 21.60
CA VAL A 108 -18.01 1.82 20.14
C VAL A 108 -16.81 2.51 19.47
N ILE A 109 -16.39 3.68 19.98
CA ILE A 109 -15.25 4.41 19.41
C ILE A 109 -13.97 3.56 19.45
N LEU A 110 -13.69 2.89 20.57
CA LEU A 110 -12.51 2.01 20.70
C LEU A 110 -12.56 0.84 19.71
N ARG A 111 -13.72 0.26 19.48
CA ARG A 111 -13.92 -0.80 18.48
C ARG A 111 -13.61 -0.29 17.07
N ASP A 112 -14.14 0.88 16.70
CA ASP A 112 -13.91 1.47 15.37
C ASP A 112 -12.44 1.85 15.18
N MET A 113 -11.80 2.43 16.21
CA MET A 113 -10.35 2.70 16.19
C MET A 113 -9.53 1.40 16.02
N SER A 114 -9.95 0.29 16.64
CA SER A 114 -9.24 -1.00 16.56
C SER A 114 -9.29 -1.65 15.18
N GLN A 115 -10.28 -1.30 14.36
CA GLN A 115 -10.33 -1.71 12.95
C GLN A 115 -9.27 -1.00 12.10
N LEU A 116 -8.90 0.22 12.47
CA LEU A 116 -7.95 1.05 11.76
C LEU A 116 -6.49 0.71 12.10
N ALA A 117 -6.21 0.41 13.38
CA ALA A 117 -4.85 0.15 13.85
C ALA A 117 -4.81 -0.77 15.08
N LYS A 118 -3.64 -1.37 15.33
CA LYS A 118 -3.38 -2.05 16.60
C LYS A 118 -3.26 -1.02 17.72
N LEU A 119 -4.08 -1.15 18.73
CA LEU A 119 -4.13 -0.24 19.86
C LEU A 119 -3.85 -0.97 21.18
N GLY A 120 -3.22 -0.28 22.10
CA GLY A 120 -3.18 -0.63 23.52
C GLY A 120 -4.08 0.32 24.29
N VAL A 121 -5.03 -0.22 25.03
CA VAL A 121 -5.98 0.57 25.83
C VAL A 121 -5.69 0.34 27.29
N THR A 122 -5.57 1.43 28.05
CA THR A 122 -5.46 1.41 29.51
C THR A 122 -6.67 2.12 30.08
N GLU A 123 -7.51 1.40 30.83
CA GLU A 123 -8.68 1.93 31.48
C GLU A 123 -8.33 2.46 32.87
N LEU A 124 -8.91 3.60 33.24
CA LEU A 124 -8.75 4.26 34.52
C LEU A 124 -9.97 3.96 35.43
N PRO A 125 -9.84 4.13 36.76
CA PRO A 125 -10.93 3.81 37.72
C PRO A 125 -12.24 4.56 37.48
N ASN A 126 -12.21 5.68 36.81
CA ASN A 126 -13.38 6.48 36.44
C ASN A 126 -13.95 6.16 35.05
N GLY A 127 -13.46 5.12 34.40
CA GLY A 127 -13.89 4.72 33.03
C GLY A 127 -13.24 5.50 31.90
N GLN A 128 -12.40 6.51 32.19
CA GLN A 128 -11.57 7.13 31.14
C GLN A 128 -10.58 6.12 30.59
N VAL A 129 -10.08 6.35 29.37
CA VAL A 129 -9.07 5.49 28.72
C VAL A 129 -7.90 6.28 28.19
N ILE A 130 -6.72 5.66 28.24
CA ILE A 130 -5.53 6.10 27.52
C ILE A 130 -5.31 5.13 26.37
N VAL A 131 -5.12 5.65 25.16
CA VAL A 131 -4.92 4.84 23.97
C VAL A 131 -3.53 5.03 23.41
N ASN A 132 -2.82 3.92 23.24
CA ASN A 132 -1.49 3.82 22.65
C ASN A 132 -1.56 3.18 21.29
N PHE A 133 -0.89 3.75 20.30
CA PHE A 133 -0.73 3.16 18.99
C PHE A 133 0.37 2.08 19.01
N GLY A 134 0.13 0.94 18.38
CA GLY A 134 1.09 -0.16 18.29
C GLY A 134 0.95 -1.23 19.38
N GLY A 135 0.04 -1.08 20.34
CA GLY A 135 -0.25 -2.04 21.40
C GLY A 135 0.12 -1.56 22.82
N SER A 136 -0.04 -2.43 23.80
CA SER A 136 0.28 -2.16 25.21
C SER A 136 1.81 -2.22 25.41
N GLY A 137 2.40 -1.11 25.72
CA GLY A 137 3.83 -0.95 25.98
C GLY A 137 4.17 0.54 26.06
N ARG A 138 5.46 0.89 26.06
CA ARG A 138 5.90 2.29 25.93
C ARG A 138 5.61 2.76 24.50
N GLY A 139 4.31 2.84 24.20
CA GLY A 139 3.77 3.15 22.90
C GLY A 139 3.70 4.65 22.66
N PHE A 140 3.14 4.96 21.52
CA PHE A 140 2.82 6.32 21.13
C PHE A 140 1.42 6.62 21.63
N GLU A 141 1.30 7.34 22.75
CA GLU A 141 0.01 7.78 23.28
C GLU A 141 -0.64 8.73 22.28
N ILE A 142 -1.77 8.29 21.70
CA ILE A 142 -2.56 9.06 20.75
C ILE A 142 -3.76 9.74 21.41
N VAL A 143 -4.30 9.13 22.48
CA VAL A 143 -5.34 9.74 23.32
C VAL A 143 -4.95 9.59 24.77
N THR A 144 -4.96 10.70 25.51
CA THR A 144 -4.84 10.75 26.97
C THR A 144 -6.16 11.22 27.59
N THR A 145 -6.15 11.49 28.89
CA THR A 145 -7.31 12.08 29.59
C THR A 145 -7.54 13.54 29.21
N THR A 146 -6.52 14.23 28.69
CA THR A 146 -6.53 15.68 28.47
C THR A 146 -6.26 16.10 27.04
N GLU A 147 -5.67 15.23 26.22
CA GLU A 147 -5.31 15.56 24.83
C GLU A 147 -5.48 14.37 23.90
N ALA A 148 -5.76 14.67 22.64
CA ALA A 148 -5.64 13.76 21.50
C ALA A 148 -4.57 14.31 20.56
N LYS A 149 -3.52 13.52 20.35
CA LYS A 149 -2.40 13.89 19.47
C LYS A 149 -2.69 13.45 18.06
N ALA A 150 -2.57 14.37 17.11
CA ALA A 150 -2.75 14.05 15.70
C ALA A 150 -1.64 13.13 15.19
N ILE A 151 -2.02 12.22 14.30
CA ILE A 151 -1.10 11.41 13.52
C ILE A 151 -1.04 12.02 12.13
N GLY A 152 0.16 12.34 11.65
CA GLY A 152 0.42 12.78 10.29
C GLY A 152 0.99 11.67 9.43
N VAL A 153 0.81 11.80 8.13
CA VAL A 153 1.40 10.91 7.12
C VAL A 153 2.51 11.65 6.39
N PHE A 154 3.68 11.06 6.40
CA PHE A 154 4.83 11.52 5.62
C PHE A 154 5.15 10.51 4.51
N ALA A 155 5.24 10.99 3.28
CA ALA A 155 5.71 10.22 2.14
C ALA A 155 7.17 10.56 1.84
N ALA A 156 8.00 9.56 1.60
CA ALA A 156 9.40 9.76 1.24
C ALA A 156 9.55 10.44 -0.14
N SER A 157 8.57 10.23 -1.03
CA SER A 157 8.42 10.93 -2.32
C SER A 157 6.94 10.99 -2.71
N GLU A 158 6.59 11.83 -3.68
CA GLU A 158 5.23 11.90 -4.23
C GLU A 158 4.92 10.75 -5.22
N SER A 159 5.89 9.89 -5.50
CA SER A 159 5.73 8.79 -6.44
C SER A 159 4.78 7.72 -5.88
N ALA A 160 3.98 7.13 -6.75
CA ALA A 160 3.14 5.98 -6.41
C ALA A 160 4.01 4.85 -5.82
N GLY A 161 3.58 4.28 -4.69
CA GLY A 161 4.32 3.23 -3.98
C GLY A 161 5.50 3.71 -3.13
N SER A 162 5.65 5.03 -2.89
CA SER A 162 6.62 5.53 -1.91
C SER A 162 6.27 5.05 -0.49
N ASP A 163 7.30 4.93 0.37
CA ASP A 163 7.12 4.55 1.76
C ASP A 163 6.35 5.62 2.51
N LEU A 164 5.15 5.26 2.97
CA LEU A 164 4.37 6.09 3.88
C LEU A 164 4.80 5.82 5.31
N ARG A 165 5.10 6.88 6.04
CA ARG A 165 5.49 6.84 7.44
C ARG A 165 4.53 7.66 8.27
N LEU A 166 4.30 7.21 9.50
CA LEU A 166 3.48 7.90 10.46
C LEU A 166 4.33 8.79 11.36
N ILE A 167 3.81 9.95 11.68
CA ILE A 167 4.42 10.91 12.61
C ILE A 167 3.37 11.29 13.65
N LEU A 168 3.68 11.08 14.93
CA LEU A 168 2.88 11.59 16.01
C LEU A 168 3.18 13.09 16.20
N ASP A 169 2.13 13.86 16.40
CA ASP A 169 2.19 15.31 16.61
C ASP A 169 2.96 16.04 15.48
N PRO A 170 2.44 16.01 14.23
CA PRO A 170 3.13 16.56 13.08
C PRO A 170 3.34 18.08 13.15
N TYR A 171 2.57 18.76 13.98
CA TYR A 171 2.65 20.22 14.19
C TYR A 171 3.48 20.63 15.42
N GLY A 172 3.85 19.64 16.27
CA GLY A 172 4.64 19.86 17.48
C GLY A 172 5.94 19.04 17.48
N ALA A 173 6.03 18.01 18.29
CA ALA A 173 7.25 17.23 18.54
C ALA A 173 7.71 16.36 17.36
N LYS A 174 6.88 16.11 16.35
CA LYS A 174 7.19 15.37 15.12
C LYS A 174 7.89 14.02 15.37
N ARG A 175 7.32 13.21 16.25
CA ARG A 175 7.91 11.91 16.61
C ARG A 175 7.57 10.84 15.56
N PRO A 176 8.57 10.23 14.89
CA PRO A 176 8.33 9.12 13.99
C PRO A 176 7.67 7.94 14.73
N MET A 177 6.65 7.37 14.12
CA MET A 177 5.91 6.22 14.66
C MET A 177 6.26 4.95 13.90
N PRO A 178 6.20 3.78 14.55
CA PRO A 178 6.31 2.52 13.86
C PRO A 178 5.08 2.30 12.96
N SER A 179 5.23 1.47 11.95
CA SER A 179 4.08 0.99 11.18
C SER A 179 3.15 0.17 12.08
N SER A 180 1.83 0.30 11.88
CA SER A 180 0.87 -0.58 12.55
C SER A 180 1.01 -1.99 11.97
N PRO A 181 1.12 -3.03 12.82
CA PRO A 181 1.20 -4.40 12.33
C PRO A 181 -0.16 -4.96 11.91
N SER A 182 -1.26 -4.24 12.12
CA SER A 182 -2.63 -4.70 11.83
C SER A 182 -3.61 -3.54 11.65
N GLY A 183 -4.86 -3.87 11.33
CA GLY A 183 -5.90 -2.92 10.96
C GLY A 183 -5.72 -2.40 9.53
N ALA A 184 -6.62 -1.50 9.11
CA ALA A 184 -6.59 -0.93 7.76
C ALA A 184 -5.24 -0.25 7.43
N ILE A 185 -4.67 0.49 8.41
CA ILE A 185 -3.37 1.15 8.28
C ILE A 185 -2.26 0.12 8.05
N GLY A 186 -2.23 -0.97 8.84
CA GLY A 186 -1.23 -2.03 8.69
C GLY A 186 -1.38 -2.79 7.37
N GLY A 187 -2.62 -3.08 6.98
CA GLY A 187 -2.93 -3.75 5.71
C GLY A 187 -2.45 -2.96 4.49
N ALA A 188 -2.66 -1.64 4.48
CA ALA A 188 -2.20 -0.79 3.39
C ALA A 188 -0.66 -0.74 3.30
N VAL A 189 0.04 -0.70 4.43
CA VAL A 189 1.52 -0.79 4.47
C VAL A 189 1.99 -2.15 3.96
N ALA A 190 1.41 -3.25 4.43
CA ALA A 190 1.77 -4.61 4.00
C ALA A 190 1.51 -4.81 2.51
N LEU A 191 0.38 -4.33 1.97
CA LEU A 191 0.09 -4.36 0.54
C LEU A 191 1.21 -3.69 -0.27
N ASN A 192 1.64 -2.50 0.14
CA ASN A 192 2.70 -1.78 -0.58
C ASN A 192 4.06 -2.49 -0.45
N THR A 193 4.47 -2.90 0.77
CA THR A 193 5.83 -3.38 1.03
C THR A 193 6.02 -4.85 0.65
N GLU A 194 5.01 -5.70 0.89
CA GLU A 194 5.12 -7.15 0.77
C GLU A 194 4.56 -7.69 -0.56
N ILE A 195 3.69 -6.92 -1.23
CA ILE A 195 3.04 -7.36 -2.46
C ILE A 195 3.44 -6.47 -3.65
N LEU A 196 3.12 -5.17 -3.60
CA LEU A 196 3.29 -4.32 -4.78
C LEU A 196 4.75 -4.03 -5.11
N ARG A 197 5.60 -3.81 -4.10
CA ARG A 197 7.03 -3.56 -4.32
C ARG A 197 7.76 -4.76 -4.93
N PRO A 198 7.60 -6.02 -4.45
CA PRO A 198 8.16 -7.19 -5.12
C PRO A 198 7.65 -7.38 -6.54
N ILE A 199 6.36 -7.17 -6.80
CA ILE A 199 5.78 -7.28 -8.15
C ILE A 199 6.44 -6.25 -9.08
N ARG A 200 6.53 -4.97 -8.67
CA ARG A 200 7.18 -3.91 -9.46
C ARG A 200 8.64 -4.24 -9.76
N SER A 201 9.39 -4.66 -8.73
CA SER A 201 10.80 -5.07 -8.90
C SER A 201 10.94 -6.27 -9.84
N GLY A 202 10.02 -7.24 -9.76
CA GLY A 202 9.99 -8.40 -10.65
C GLY A 202 9.69 -8.02 -12.11
N LEU A 203 8.73 -7.13 -12.35
CA LEU A 203 8.41 -6.61 -13.68
C LEU A 203 9.60 -5.85 -14.27
N ASP A 204 10.23 -4.97 -13.50
CA ASP A 204 11.42 -4.22 -13.92
C ASP A 204 12.59 -5.15 -14.27
N HIS A 205 12.81 -6.18 -13.45
CA HIS A 205 13.87 -7.14 -13.69
C HIS A 205 13.60 -7.95 -14.97
N LEU A 206 12.38 -8.45 -15.16
CA LEU A 206 11.99 -9.22 -16.33
C LEU A 206 12.10 -8.37 -17.60
N ALA A 207 11.59 -7.13 -17.59
CA ALA A 207 11.68 -6.22 -18.72
C ALA A 207 13.14 -5.92 -19.12
N ARG A 208 14.00 -5.63 -18.14
CA ARG A 208 15.43 -5.38 -18.40
C ARG A 208 16.14 -6.61 -18.94
N THR A 209 15.87 -7.77 -18.38
CA THR A 209 16.49 -9.04 -18.79
C THR A 209 16.07 -9.39 -20.22
N PHE A 210 14.78 -9.26 -20.52
CA PHE A 210 14.26 -9.48 -21.87
C PHE A 210 14.89 -8.52 -22.88
N ALA A 211 14.86 -7.21 -22.60
CA ALA A 211 15.42 -6.20 -23.48
C ALA A 211 16.93 -6.38 -23.69
N ALA A 212 17.68 -6.72 -22.64
CA ALA A 212 19.12 -6.98 -22.74
C ALA A 212 19.41 -8.22 -23.60
N GLY A 213 18.65 -9.31 -23.40
CA GLY A 213 18.78 -10.54 -24.19
C GLY A 213 18.46 -10.33 -25.67
N ALA A 214 17.33 -9.67 -25.96
CA ALA A 214 16.93 -9.34 -27.34
C ALA A 214 17.98 -8.45 -28.04
N ASN A 215 18.47 -7.42 -27.35
CA ASN A 215 19.51 -6.52 -27.88
C ASN A 215 20.86 -7.21 -28.09
N ASP A 216 21.26 -8.15 -27.20
CA ASP A 216 22.50 -8.90 -27.39
C ASP A 216 22.44 -9.82 -28.60
N ILE A 217 21.32 -10.51 -28.81
CA ILE A 217 21.09 -11.34 -30.02
C ILE A 217 21.08 -10.45 -31.26
N HIS A 218 20.38 -9.31 -31.22
CA HIS A 218 20.31 -8.40 -32.35
C HIS A 218 21.68 -7.85 -32.77
N ARG A 219 22.55 -7.51 -31.82
CA ARG A 219 23.93 -7.03 -32.09
C ARG A 219 24.82 -8.08 -32.69
N ARG A 220 24.56 -9.36 -32.44
CA ARG A 220 25.32 -10.50 -33.00
C ARG A 220 24.77 -10.94 -34.34
N GLY A 221 23.57 -10.47 -34.72
CA GLY A 221 22.95 -10.75 -36.01
C GLY A 221 23.76 -10.13 -37.15
N LEU A 222 24.01 -10.91 -38.20
CA LEU A 222 24.61 -10.40 -39.46
C LEU A 222 23.55 -9.64 -40.24
N ASP A 223 23.89 -8.47 -40.78
CA ASP A 223 23.05 -7.75 -41.72
C ASP A 223 22.83 -8.62 -42.97
N ALA A 224 21.60 -8.63 -43.50
CA ALA A 224 21.20 -9.45 -44.66
C ALA A 224 21.66 -8.84 -45.97
N ARG A 225 22.85 -8.22 -46.05
CA ARG A 225 23.46 -7.73 -47.27
C ARG A 225 24.17 -8.82 -48.01
#